data_7145d61d376473bcea6ee3f51339612a
#
_entry.id   7145d61d376473bcea6ee3f51339612a
#
_cell.length_a   1.000
_cell.length_b   1.000
_cell.length_c   1.000
_cell.angle_alpha   90.00
_cell.angle_beta   90.00
_cell.angle_gamma   90.00
#
_symmetry.space_group_name_H-M   'P 1'
#
loop_
_entity.id
_entity.type
_entity.pdbx_description
1 polymer ?
#
loop_
_entity_poly.entity_id
_entity_poly.type
_entity_poly.pdbx_seq_one_letter_code
_entity_poly.pdbx_strand_id
1 'polypeptide(L)'
;EGATIQKIEPIEVSKTISIETSDFIRDAMYYTVLDGTATQAQVEGYVIGGKTGTAQKYPREAKKNLVSFLGFVETEDRTVVIYVVVDEAHDEELMSKSSTASSLAASILEEALPYLKMYPEGEIKYKVEVIQNEDVTTNEVDNPEYAPENNEEDPDVIAE
;
A
#
# COMPACT_ATOMS: atom_id res chain seq x y z
N GLU A 1 -12.04 18.98 -27.52
CA GLU A 1 -12.27 19.39 -26.13
C GLU A 1 -13.51 18.66 -25.63
N GLY A 2 -13.35 17.80 -24.59
CA GLY A 2 -14.44 17.04 -24.01
C GLY A 2 -15.35 17.95 -23.18
N ALA A 3 -16.65 17.87 -23.37
CA ALA A 3 -17.64 18.50 -22.50
C ALA A 3 -18.07 17.53 -21.41
N THR A 4 -18.20 18.01 -20.18
CA THR A 4 -18.78 17.21 -19.09
C THR A 4 -20.24 16.93 -19.39
N ILE A 5 -20.60 15.66 -19.60
CA ILE A 5 -21.97 15.25 -19.91
C ILE A 5 -22.77 15.08 -18.62
N GLN A 6 -22.13 14.52 -17.59
CA GLN A 6 -22.76 14.28 -16.30
C GLN A 6 -21.70 14.26 -15.19
N LYS A 7 -22.02 14.87 -14.06
CA LYS A 7 -21.23 14.75 -12.82
C LYS A 7 -22.00 13.85 -11.86
N ILE A 8 -21.36 12.77 -11.41
CA ILE A 8 -21.89 11.86 -10.40
C ILE A 8 -21.31 12.29 -9.05
N GLU A 9 -22.16 12.72 -8.15
CA GLU A 9 -21.74 13.07 -6.79
C GLU A 9 -21.55 11.82 -5.95
N PRO A 10 -20.55 11.77 -5.06
CA PRO A 10 -20.35 10.66 -4.14
C PRO A 10 -21.54 10.51 -3.19
N ILE A 11 -21.96 9.28 -2.94
CA ILE A 11 -23.01 8.94 -1.96
C ILE A 11 -22.33 8.26 -0.77
N GLU A 12 -22.38 8.90 0.40
CA GLU A 12 -21.92 8.30 1.64
C GLU A 12 -22.90 7.18 2.06
N VAL A 13 -22.42 5.94 2.09
CA VAL A 13 -23.23 4.78 2.49
C VAL A 13 -23.08 4.50 3.97
N SER A 14 -21.86 4.55 4.50
CA SER A 14 -21.58 4.37 5.92
C SER A 14 -20.18 4.88 6.28
N LYS A 15 -19.98 5.21 7.55
CA LYS A 15 -18.66 5.44 8.15
C LYS A 15 -18.22 4.19 8.88
N THR A 16 -17.15 3.54 8.41
CA THR A 16 -16.67 2.27 8.94
C THR A 16 -15.54 2.42 9.95
N ILE A 17 -14.80 3.53 9.89
CA ILE A 17 -13.72 3.87 10.81
C ILE A 17 -13.83 5.33 11.25
N SER A 18 -13.22 5.68 12.38
CA SER A 18 -13.13 7.07 12.83
C SER A 18 -12.14 7.88 11.99
N ILE A 19 -12.19 9.20 12.08
CA ILE A 19 -11.23 10.10 11.42
C ILE A 19 -9.84 9.86 11.98
N GLU A 20 -9.70 9.74 13.30
CA GLU A 20 -8.43 9.51 13.98
C GLU A 20 -7.77 8.21 13.52
N THR A 21 -8.57 7.15 13.34
CA THR A 21 -8.07 5.87 12.80
C THR A 21 -7.61 6.03 11.34
N SER A 22 -8.36 6.77 10.55
CA SER A 22 -8.01 7.05 9.16
C SER A 22 -6.70 7.84 9.06
N ASP A 23 -6.54 8.88 9.86
CA ASP A 23 -5.33 9.71 9.90
C ASP A 23 -4.12 8.89 10.35
N PHE A 24 -4.27 8.07 11.39
CA PHE A 24 -3.22 7.15 11.83
C PHE A 24 -2.75 6.19 10.74
N ILE A 25 -3.69 5.61 9.98
CA ILE A 25 -3.35 4.72 8.86
C ILE A 25 -2.63 5.48 7.75
N ARG A 26 -3.06 6.70 7.44
CA ARG A 26 -2.39 7.54 6.45
C ARG A 26 -0.95 7.85 6.85
N ASP A 27 -0.72 8.24 8.10
CA ASP A 27 0.61 8.48 8.63
C ASP A 27 1.48 7.23 8.55
N ALA A 28 0.95 6.06 8.91
CA ALA A 28 1.65 4.79 8.77
C ALA A 28 2.00 4.48 7.30
N MET A 29 1.14 4.82 6.35
CA MET A 29 1.41 4.67 4.92
C MET A 29 2.50 5.65 4.42
N TYR A 30 2.54 6.88 4.91
CA TYR A 30 3.66 7.81 4.65
C TYR A 30 4.97 7.25 5.18
N TYR A 31 4.96 6.72 6.40
CA TYR A 31 6.14 6.10 7.00
C TYR A 31 6.66 4.90 6.21
N THR A 32 5.74 4.12 5.64
CA THR A 32 6.07 2.96 4.79
C THR A 32 6.88 3.37 3.56
N VAL A 33 6.59 4.54 2.98
CA VAL A 33 7.33 5.09 1.83
C VAL A 33 8.59 5.84 2.28
N LEU A 34 8.55 6.52 3.43
CA LEU A 34 9.69 7.30 3.93
C LEU A 34 10.85 6.41 4.34
N ASP A 35 10.60 5.39 5.15
CA ASP A 35 11.63 4.54 5.78
C ASP A 35 11.23 3.05 5.89
N GLY A 36 10.18 2.63 5.20
CA GLY A 36 9.66 1.26 5.26
C GLY A 36 9.89 0.44 4.00
N THR A 37 8.97 -0.47 3.75
CA THR A 37 9.05 -1.45 2.64
C THR A 37 8.81 -0.85 1.25
N ALA A 38 8.39 0.41 1.16
CA ALA A 38 8.04 1.08 -0.09
C ALA A 38 8.92 2.29 -0.42
N THR A 39 10.15 2.35 0.10
CA THR A 39 11.09 3.47 -0.14
C THR A 39 11.36 3.73 -1.62
N GLN A 40 11.21 2.72 -2.47
CA GLN A 40 11.36 2.85 -3.92
C GLN A 40 10.20 3.60 -4.60
N ALA A 41 9.13 3.92 -3.85
CA ALA A 41 8.02 4.74 -4.35
C ALA A 41 8.24 6.25 -4.14
N GLN A 42 9.37 6.66 -3.55
CA GLN A 42 9.68 8.08 -3.33
C GLN A 42 9.86 8.82 -4.65
N VAL A 43 9.26 10.01 -4.74
CA VAL A 43 9.45 10.97 -5.83
C VAL A 43 9.87 12.29 -5.21
N GLU A 44 10.97 12.86 -5.71
CA GLU A 44 11.53 14.08 -5.16
C GLU A 44 10.52 15.23 -5.18
N GLY A 45 10.36 15.87 -4.03
CA GLY A 45 9.46 17.01 -3.86
C GLY A 45 8.00 16.65 -3.58
N TYR A 46 7.65 15.35 -3.46
CA TYR A 46 6.28 14.92 -3.16
C TYR A 46 6.20 14.06 -1.90
N VAL A 47 5.11 14.21 -1.15
CA VAL A 47 4.77 13.34 -0.03
C VAL A 47 3.90 12.22 -0.55
N ILE A 48 4.43 11.00 -0.50
CA ILE A 48 3.74 9.81 -1.01
C ILE A 48 3.48 8.86 0.15
N GLY A 49 2.22 8.49 0.33
CA GLY A 49 1.84 7.39 1.21
C GLY A 49 1.55 6.13 0.41
N GLY A 50 1.83 4.96 0.97
CA GLY A 50 1.53 3.73 0.24
C GLY A 50 1.85 2.45 0.96
N LYS A 51 1.43 1.33 0.38
CA LYS A 51 1.67 -0.02 0.89
C LYS A 51 1.97 -0.98 -0.25
N THR A 52 3.02 -1.76 -0.07
CA THR A 52 3.36 -2.87 -0.96
C THR A 52 2.52 -4.10 -0.65
N GLY A 53 2.28 -4.91 -1.67
CA GLY A 53 1.66 -6.22 -1.55
C GLY A 53 2.43 -7.29 -2.31
N THR A 54 2.44 -8.50 -1.77
CA THR A 54 2.97 -9.68 -2.47
C THR A 54 2.02 -10.83 -2.23
N ALA A 55 1.43 -11.34 -3.30
CA ALA A 55 0.52 -12.46 -3.26
C ALA A 55 1.12 -13.63 -4.04
N GLN A 56 1.32 -14.76 -3.36
CA GLN A 56 1.76 -15.98 -4.01
C GLN A 56 0.59 -16.63 -4.74
N LYS A 57 0.82 -16.97 -6.01
CA LYS A 57 -0.19 -17.63 -6.86
C LYS A 57 -0.23 -19.14 -6.60
N TYR A 58 -1.37 -19.74 -6.88
CA TYR A 58 -1.53 -21.19 -6.86
C TYR A 58 -1.17 -21.80 -8.25
N PRO A 59 -0.55 -22.99 -8.34
CA PRO A 59 -0.02 -23.78 -7.23
C PRO A 59 1.26 -23.18 -6.64
N ARG A 60 1.43 -23.27 -5.32
CA ARG A 60 2.55 -22.63 -4.60
C ARG A 60 3.94 -23.11 -5.03
N GLU A 61 4.02 -24.36 -5.54
CA GLU A 61 5.23 -24.98 -6.05
C GLU A 61 5.79 -24.23 -7.26
N ALA A 62 4.93 -23.55 -8.01
CA ALA A 62 5.33 -22.73 -9.16
C ALA A 62 6.11 -21.47 -8.77
N LYS A 63 6.10 -21.09 -7.47
CA LYS A 63 6.76 -19.90 -6.91
C LYS A 63 6.45 -18.59 -7.64
N LYS A 64 5.28 -18.50 -8.25
CA LYS A 64 4.83 -17.32 -8.97
C LYS A 64 4.17 -16.34 -8.02
N ASN A 65 4.53 -15.07 -8.13
CA ASN A 65 3.99 -14.01 -7.32
C ASN A 65 3.32 -12.93 -8.19
N LEU A 66 2.33 -12.29 -7.59
CA LEU A 66 1.80 -11.01 -8.00
C LEU A 66 2.29 -10.00 -6.97
N VAL A 67 3.06 -9.00 -7.42
CA VAL A 67 3.50 -7.90 -6.57
C VAL A 67 2.73 -6.64 -6.90
N SER A 68 2.44 -5.85 -5.89
CA SER A 68 1.64 -4.64 -6.06
C SER A 68 2.10 -3.50 -5.16
N PHE A 69 1.72 -2.30 -5.54
CA PHE A 69 1.85 -1.10 -4.73
C PHE A 69 0.56 -0.28 -4.87
N LEU A 70 -0.08 0.00 -3.75
CA LEU A 70 -1.16 0.97 -3.64
C LEU A 70 -0.61 2.20 -2.96
N GLY A 71 -0.68 3.36 -3.61
CA GLY A 71 -0.18 4.61 -3.08
C GLY A 71 -1.10 5.79 -3.36
N PHE A 72 -0.82 6.89 -2.67
CA PHE A 72 -1.48 8.15 -2.90
C PHE A 72 -0.51 9.32 -2.72
N VAL A 73 -0.81 10.41 -3.40
CA VAL A 73 -0.14 11.70 -3.29
C VAL A 73 -1.19 12.74 -2.99
N GLU A 74 -0.98 13.55 -1.97
CA GLU A 74 -1.90 14.61 -1.56
C GLU A 74 -1.25 15.97 -1.73
N THR A 75 -2.04 16.92 -2.21
CA THR A 75 -1.78 18.36 -2.17
C THR A 75 -2.96 19.05 -1.48
N GLU A 76 -2.87 20.34 -1.22
CA GLU A 76 -3.96 21.10 -0.62
C GLU A 76 -5.29 20.98 -1.41
N ASP A 77 -5.21 20.85 -2.74
CA ASP A 77 -6.38 20.87 -3.62
C ASP A 77 -6.93 19.49 -3.98
N ARG A 78 -6.10 18.43 -3.94
CA ARG A 78 -6.50 17.11 -4.45
C ARG A 78 -5.65 15.97 -3.96
N THR A 79 -6.23 14.78 -4.04
CA THR A 79 -5.55 13.51 -3.83
C THR A 79 -5.55 12.71 -5.12
N VAL A 80 -4.39 12.17 -5.49
CA VAL A 80 -4.23 11.19 -6.57
C VAL A 80 -3.91 9.84 -5.96
N VAL A 81 -4.62 8.81 -6.38
CA VAL A 81 -4.38 7.43 -5.97
C VAL A 81 -3.78 6.66 -7.15
N ILE A 82 -2.75 5.87 -6.88
CA ILE A 82 -2.10 4.98 -7.85
C ILE A 82 -2.15 3.54 -7.34
N TYR A 83 -2.49 2.62 -8.22
CA TYR A 83 -2.41 1.19 -7.95
C TYR A 83 -1.67 0.50 -9.08
N VAL A 84 -0.49 -0.03 -8.77
CA VAL A 84 0.37 -0.75 -9.71
C VAL A 84 0.39 -2.22 -9.34
N VAL A 85 0.17 -3.06 -10.34
CA VAL A 85 0.23 -4.51 -10.20
C VAL A 85 1.16 -5.07 -11.25
N VAL A 86 2.10 -5.90 -10.84
CA VAL A 86 3.00 -6.66 -11.72
C VAL A 86 2.71 -8.14 -11.51
N ASP A 87 2.16 -8.76 -12.53
CA ASP A 87 1.78 -10.17 -12.50
C ASP A 87 2.83 -11.01 -13.24
N GLU A 88 3.45 -11.94 -12.54
CA GLU A 88 4.45 -12.87 -13.07
C GLU A 88 5.56 -12.15 -13.87
N ALA A 89 6.31 -11.27 -13.23
CA ALA A 89 7.48 -10.68 -13.85
C ALA A 89 8.40 -11.78 -14.43
N HIS A 90 8.94 -11.57 -15.63
CA HIS A 90 9.76 -12.58 -16.31
C HIS A 90 11.08 -12.90 -15.60
N ASP A 91 11.58 -11.92 -14.83
CA ASP A 91 12.79 -12.08 -14.05
C ASP A 91 12.42 -12.60 -12.65
N GLU A 92 12.99 -13.75 -12.26
CA GLU A 92 12.72 -14.38 -10.97
C GLU A 92 13.09 -13.46 -9.78
N GLU A 93 14.11 -12.63 -9.94
CA GLU A 93 14.51 -11.67 -8.92
C GLU A 93 13.48 -10.56 -8.76
N LEU A 94 12.92 -10.06 -9.86
CA LEU A 94 11.86 -9.03 -9.85
C LEU A 94 10.51 -9.59 -9.41
N MET A 95 10.26 -10.88 -9.67
CA MET A 95 8.99 -11.54 -9.36
C MET A 95 8.68 -11.58 -7.86
N SER A 96 9.71 -11.66 -7.02
CA SER A 96 9.56 -11.77 -5.56
C SER A 96 9.70 -10.44 -4.82
N LYS A 97 10.16 -9.37 -5.50
CA LYS A 97 10.44 -8.08 -4.88
C LYS A 97 9.24 -7.14 -5.01
N SER A 98 8.60 -6.84 -3.89
CA SER A 98 7.54 -5.82 -3.83
C SER A 98 8.02 -4.42 -4.26
N SER A 99 9.35 -4.17 -4.19
CA SER A 99 9.99 -2.96 -4.69
C SER A 99 9.79 -2.74 -6.20
N THR A 100 9.58 -3.80 -6.99
CA THR A 100 9.33 -3.69 -8.43
C THR A 100 8.08 -2.85 -8.72
N ALA A 101 6.98 -3.11 -8.02
CA ALA A 101 5.76 -2.34 -8.20
C ALA A 101 5.87 -0.91 -7.65
N SER A 102 6.60 -0.70 -6.55
CA SER A 102 6.80 0.64 -5.98
C SER A 102 7.74 1.51 -6.84
N SER A 103 8.81 0.95 -7.42
CA SER A 103 9.66 1.68 -8.37
C SER A 103 8.90 2.08 -9.63
N LEU A 104 8.08 1.17 -10.17
CA LEU A 104 7.27 1.49 -11.34
C LEU A 104 6.25 2.58 -11.02
N ALA A 105 5.66 2.57 -9.82
CA ALA A 105 4.77 3.63 -9.37
C ALA A 105 5.48 4.98 -9.29
N ALA A 106 6.71 5.03 -8.76
CA ALA A 106 7.52 6.25 -8.72
C ALA A 106 7.73 6.82 -10.12
N SER A 107 8.18 6.00 -11.08
CA SER A 107 8.40 6.44 -12.47
C SER A 107 7.12 6.97 -13.12
N ILE A 108 5.97 6.34 -12.87
CA ILE A 108 4.67 6.83 -13.37
C ILE A 108 4.32 8.18 -12.72
N LEU A 109 4.51 8.31 -11.41
CA LEU A 109 4.16 9.53 -10.69
C LEU A 109 5.06 10.71 -11.09
N GLU A 110 6.36 10.50 -11.33
CA GLU A 110 7.29 11.53 -11.81
C GLU A 110 6.78 12.22 -13.09
N GLU A 111 6.19 11.45 -14.00
CA GLU A 111 5.63 11.99 -15.24
C GLU A 111 4.19 12.48 -15.08
N ALA A 112 3.37 11.77 -14.31
CA ALA A 112 1.95 12.04 -14.20
C ALA A 112 1.64 13.27 -13.34
N LEU A 113 2.37 13.49 -12.23
CA LEU A 113 2.07 14.57 -11.30
C LEU A 113 2.20 15.97 -11.96
N PRO A 114 3.28 16.29 -12.69
CA PRO A 114 3.36 17.57 -13.44
C PRO A 114 2.28 17.69 -14.52
N TYR A 115 1.96 16.60 -15.21
CA TYR A 115 0.88 16.59 -16.20
C TYR A 115 -0.48 16.93 -15.56
N LEU A 116 -0.72 16.43 -14.35
CA LEU A 116 -1.91 16.72 -13.54
C LEU A 116 -1.86 18.10 -12.87
N LYS A 117 -0.80 18.89 -13.12
CA LYS A 117 -0.55 20.19 -12.48
C LYS A 117 -0.45 20.11 -10.96
N MET A 118 0.03 19.01 -10.46
CA MET A 118 0.47 18.83 -9.08
C MET A 118 1.97 19.08 -9.06
N TYR A 119 2.38 20.17 -8.45
CA TYR A 119 3.79 20.56 -8.41
C TYR A 119 4.35 20.30 -7.02
N PRO A 120 5.68 20.06 -6.91
CA PRO A 120 6.31 19.86 -5.62
C PRO A 120 6.05 21.06 -4.70
N GLU A 121 5.56 20.81 -3.52
CA GLU A 121 5.56 21.81 -2.46
C GLU A 121 6.98 21.86 -1.90
N GLY A 122 7.59 23.03 -1.80
CA GLY A 122 8.96 23.29 -1.35
C GLY A 122 9.50 22.34 -0.26
N GLU A 123 10.23 22.79 0.76
CA GLU A 123 10.80 21.89 1.79
C GLU A 123 9.72 21.01 2.44
N ILE A 124 9.70 19.71 2.10
CA ILE A 124 8.74 18.74 2.64
C ILE A 124 9.05 18.56 4.12
N LYS A 125 8.20 19.10 4.95
CA LYS A 125 8.20 18.80 6.38
C LYS A 125 7.18 17.68 6.63
N TYR A 126 7.65 16.45 6.67
CA TYR A 126 6.85 15.38 7.23
C TYR A 126 6.46 15.75 8.66
N LYS A 127 5.19 16.03 8.89
CA LYS A 127 4.64 16.17 10.24
C LYS A 127 4.41 14.77 10.84
N VAL A 128 5.43 13.96 10.86
CA VAL A 128 5.38 12.74 11.65
C VAL A 128 5.89 13.10 13.02
N GLU A 129 5.01 13.41 13.94
CA GLU A 129 5.32 13.34 15.36
C GLU A 129 5.57 11.86 15.66
N VAL A 130 6.85 11.46 15.65
CA VAL A 130 7.23 10.16 16.18
C VAL A 130 6.84 10.18 17.64
N ILE A 131 5.71 9.55 17.97
CA ILE A 131 5.39 9.24 19.35
C ILE A 131 6.41 8.20 19.77
N GLN A 132 7.53 8.65 20.30
CA GLN A 132 8.46 7.79 21.02
C GLN A 132 7.76 7.40 22.32
N ASN A 133 6.91 6.39 22.25
CA ASN A 133 6.42 5.72 23.43
C ASN A 133 7.59 4.92 24.01
N GLU A 134 8.36 5.53 24.91
CA GLU A 134 9.37 4.84 25.72
C GLU A 134 8.76 3.77 26.64
N ASP A 135 7.42 3.60 26.65
CA ASP A 135 6.69 2.67 27.49
C ASP A 135 5.70 1.77 26.70
N VAL A 136 6.15 1.21 25.57
CA VAL A 136 5.51 0.00 25.08
C VAL A 136 6.12 -1.18 25.84
N THR A 137 5.74 -1.36 27.10
CA THR A 137 5.75 -2.70 27.67
C THR A 137 4.88 -3.55 26.78
N THR A 138 5.50 -4.47 26.06
CA THR A 138 4.80 -5.55 25.37
C THR A 138 3.98 -6.31 26.41
N ASN A 139 2.76 -5.84 26.66
CA ASN A 139 1.75 -6.70 27.23
C ASN A 139 1.49 -7.74 26.14
N GLU A 140 2.07 -8.93 26.34
CA GLU A 140 1.61 -10.12 25.65
C GLU A 140 0.09 -10.14 25.84
N VAL A 141 -0.62 -9.75 24.80
CA VAL A 141 -2.05 -9.99 24.71
C VAL A 141 -2.16 -11.48 24.46
N ASP A 142 -2.20 -12.22 25.56
CA ASP A 142 -2.66 -13.60 25.57
C ASP A 142 -4.11 -13.56 25.07
N ASN A 143 -4.27 -13.67 23.74
CA ASN A 143 -5.57 -13.88 23.13
C ASN A 143 -5.75 -15.39 22.95
N PRO A 144 -6.45 -16.05 23.87
CA PRO A 144 -6.63 -17.51 23.82
C PRO A 144 -7.53 -17.98 22.68
N GLU A 145 -8.06 -17.07 21.86
CA GLU A 145 -9.01 -17.37 20.80
C GLU A 145 -8.37 -17.57 19.41
N TYR A 146 -7.04 -17.44 19.29
CA TYR A 146 -6.30 -17.71 18.06
C TYR A 146 -5.23 -18.79 18.29
N ALA A 147 -5.64 -19.96 18.78
CA ALA A 147 -4.84 -21.15 18.60
C ALA A 147 -4.99 -21.60 17.14
N PRO A 148 -3.91 -21.74 16.34
CA PRO A 148 -4.02 -22.37 15.05
C PRO A 148 -4.55 -23.78 15.26
N GLU A 149 -5.75 -24.07 14.75
CA GLU A 149 -6.23 -25.45 14.65
C GLU A 149 -5.19 -26.22 13.87
N ASN A 150 -4.53 -27.15 14.56
CA ASN A 150 -3.73 -28.17 13.91
C ASN A 150 -4.69 -28.93 13.00
N ASN A 151 -4.60 -28.68 11.70
CA ASN A 151 -5.23 -29.52 10.70
C ASN A 151 -4.59 -30.90 10.83
N GLU A 152 -5.21 -31.74 11.65
CA GLU A 152 -5.03 -33.17 11.57
C GLU A 152 -5.42 -33.58 10.15
N GLU A 153 -4.54 -34.32 9.52
CA GLU A 153 -4.68 -34.87 8.18
C GLU A 153 -6.06 -35.49 8.02
N ASP A 154 -6.82 -35.01 7.05
CA ASP A 154 -8.08 -35.62 6.64
C ASP A 154 -7.75 -36.98 5.99
N PRO A 155 -8.12 -38.11 6.59
CA PRO A 155 -7.73 -39.44 6.12
C PRO A 155 -8.53 -39.93 4.91
N ASP A 156 -9.42 -39.11 4.34
CA ASP A 156 -10.36 -39.53 3.28
C ASP A 156 -10.02 -39.06 1.86
N VAL A 157 -8.77 -38.68 1.57
CA VAL A 157 -8.35 -38.52 0.17
C VAL A 157 -7.93 -39.86 -0.39
N ILE A 158 -8.93 -40.66 -0.78
CA ILE A 158 -8.74 -41.89 -1.56
C ILE A 158 -8.42 -41.50 -3.00
N ALA A 159 -7.29 -42.00 -3.46
CA ALA A 159 -6.87 -41.96 -4.85
C ALA A 159 -7.87 -42.69 -5.76
N GLU A 160 -8.27 -42.04 -6.86
CA GLU A 160 -8.62 -42.66 -8.15
C GLU A 160 -7.98 -41.89 -9.31
#